data_95b4f0ccfe3fa19b497c73aabeb2bd4b
#
_entry.id   95b4f0ccfe3fa19b497c73aabeb2bd4b
#
_cell.length_a   1.000
_cell.length_b   1.000
_cell.length_c   1.000
_cell.angle_alpha   90.00
_cell.angle_beta   90.00
_cell.angle_gamma   90.00
#
_symmetry.space_group_name_H-M   'P 1'
#
loop_
_entity.id
_entity.type
_entity.pdbx_description
1 polymer ?
#
loop_
_entity_poly.entity_id
_entity_poly.type
_entity_poly.pdbx_seq_one_letter_code
_entity_poly.pdbx_strand_id
1 'polypeptide(L)'
;SGIYTVAEGTEPRSGKAKYAQPKAAMKYAFGTLELTDQAIEAASKGDVKAVASILTTEIEALKDDVRMDLNRQLHGAATGKLCLANGAGTASTTLTVDGNTAGLDGTEYLAEGMFIQIGTGTAVEISSVDSATQVTLASARTWSDDAVVTKADDDEMMGLAGLIDDGDNVATIQNI
;
A
#
# COMPACT_ATOMS: atom_id res chain seq x y z
N SER A 1 32.22 -22.85 4.45
CA SER A 1 33.23 -23.64 5.18
C SER A 1 33.03 -25.11 4.83
N GLY A 2 34.09 -25.77 4.38
CA GLY A 2 34.04 -27.22 4.07
C GLY A 2 34.42 -28.00 5.32
N ILE A 3 33.45 -28.57 6.02
CA ILE A 3 33.67 -29.51 7.11
C ILE A 3 33.21 -30.87 6.61
N TYR A 4 34.10 -31.86 6.63
CA TYR A 4 33.82 -33.25 6.24
C TYR A 4 34.24 -34.17 7.35
N THR A 5 33.46 -35.22 7.54
CA THR A 5 33.82 -36.28 8.45
C THR A 5 34.11 -37.52 7.60
N VAL A 6 35.37 -37.93 7.50
CA VAL A 6 35.81 -39.11 6.78
C VAL A 6 36.71 -39.95 7.69
N ALA A 7 36.59 -41.26 7.62
CA ALA A 7 37.44 -42.16 8.39
C ALA A 7 38.87 -42.24 7.84
N GLU A 8 39.03 -42.25 6.51
CA GLU A 8 40.29 -42.16 5.78
C GLU A 8 40.00 -41.55 4.40
N GLY A 9 40.85 -40.62 3.91
CA GLY A 9 40.66 -40.08 2.57
C GLY A 9 41.44 -38.78 2.33
N THR A 10 41.19 -38.17 1.18
CA THR A 10 41.80 -36.91 0.76
C THR A 10 41.28 -35.76 1.63
N GLU A 11 42.17 -34.84 2.01
CA GLU A 11 41.79 -33.65 2.78
C GLU A 11 40.62 -32.88 2.12
N PRO A 12 39.68 -32.37 2.93
CA PRO A 12 38.57 -31.60 2.43
C PRO A 12 39.04 -30.31 1.76
N ARG A 13 38.42 -29.97 0.64
CA ARG A 13 38.70 -28.72 -0.02
C ARG A 13 38.30 -27.51 0.87
N SER A 14 39.16 -26.51 0.93
CA SER A 14 38.85 -25.30 1.65
C SER A 14 37.63 -24.59 1.05
N GLY A 15 36.59 -24.41 1.85
CA GLY A 15 35.43 -23.63 1.48
C GLY A 15 35.64 -22.15 1.83
N LYS A 16 35.11 -21.27 1.00
CA LYS A 16 35.06 -19.83 1.29
C LYS A 16 33.74 -19.50 1.96
N ALA A 17 33.80 -18.70 3.02
CA ALA A 17 32.60 -18.11 3.60
C ALA A 17 31.99 -17.13 2.57
N LYS A 18 30.69 -17.23 2.34
CA LYS A 18 29.94 -16.26 1.54
C LYS A 18 29.29 -15.28 2.51
N TYR A 19 29.51 -14.01 2.25
CA TYR A 19 28.87 -12.93 2.99
C TYR A 19 27.91 -12.23 2.05
N ALA A 20 26.67 -12.02 2.48
CA ALA A 20 25.70 -11.17 1.80
C ALA A 20 25.44 -9.94 2.68
N GLN A 21 25.36 -8.77 2.06
CA GLN A 21 25.04 -7.52 2.75
C GLN A 21 23.60 -7.15 2.40
N PRO A 22 22.70 -7.13 3.40
CA PRO A 22 21.34 -6.63 3.18
C PRO A 22 21.38 -5.14 2.84
N LYS A 23 20.56 -4.73 1.88
CA LYS A 23 20.39 -3.32 1.49
C LYS A 23 18.94 -2.94 1.74
N ALA A 24 18.70 -1.91 2.55
CA ALA A 24 17.39 -1.33 2.74
C ALA A 24 17.33 0.03 2.02
N ALA A 25 16.34 0.21 1.14
CA ALA A 25 16.05 1.50 0.52
C ALA A 25 15.16 2.29 1.47
N MET A 26 15.48 3.58 1.66
CA MET A 26 14.61 4.47 2.41
C MET A 26 13.40 4.86 1.53
N LYS A 27 12.22 4.80 2.11
CA LYS A 27 10.98 5.30 1.52
C LYS A 27 10.47 6.47 2.35
N TYR A 28 9.78 7.39 1.69
CA TYR A 28 9.26 8.60 2.33
C TYR A 28 7.73 8.56 2.22
N ALA A 29 7.05 8.71 3.34
CA ALA A 29 5.61 8.90 3.37
C ALA A 29 5.29 10.40 3.45
N PHE A 30 4.39 10.88 2.60
CA PHE A 30 3.96 12.26 2.56
C PHE A 30 2.45 12.32 2.81
N GLY A 31 2.04 13.23 3.68
CA GLY A 31 0.65 13.61 3.83
C GLY A 31 0.47 15.05 3.35
N THR A 32 -0.57 15.31 2.61
CA THR A 32 -0.91 16.67 2.13
C THR A 32 -2.18 17.15 2.78
N LEU A 33 -2.22 18.42 3.13
CA LEU A 33 -3.38 19.11 3.69
C LEU A 33 -3.74 20.26 2.75
N GLU A 34 -4.99 20.34 2.34
CA GLU A 34 -5.51 21.44 1.52
C GLU A 34 -6.43 22.33 2.35
N LEU A 35 -6.13 23.61 2.40
CA LEU A 35 -6.96 24.62 3.03
C LEU A 35 -7.64 25.46 1.96
N THR A 36 -8.96 25.59 2.04
CA THR A 36 -9.71 26.42 1.10
C THR A 36 -9.49 27.91 1.37
N ASP A 37 -9.49 28.72 0.31
CA ASP A 37 -9.38 30.18 0.42
C ASP A 37 -10.48 30.77 1.31
N GLN A 38 -11.67 30.18 1.34
CA GLN A 38 -12.77 30.60 2.20
C GLN A 38 -12.44 30.43 3.70
N ALA A 39 -11.73 29.35 4.06
CA ALA A 39 -11.28 29.14 5.43
C ALA A 39 -10.23 30.21 5.83
N ILE A 40 -9.32 30.52 4.91
CA ILE A 40 -8.29 31.55 5.11
C ILE A 40 -8.93 32.93 5.24
N GLU A 41 -9.92 33.27 4.40
CA GLU A 41 -10.64 34.52 4.45
C GLU A 41 -11.45 34.68 5.76
N ALA A 42 -12.10 33.62 6.22
CA ALA A 42 -12.81 33.62 7.51
C ALA A 42 -11.86 33.89 8.68
N ALA A 43 -10.65 33.33 8.66
CA ALA A 43 -9.62 33.64 9.66
C ALA A 43 -9.19 35.09 9.65
N SER A 44 -9.06 35.69 8.46
CA SER A 44 -8.62 37.08 8.32
C SER A 44 -9.66 38.10 8.81
N LYS A 45 -10.95 37.71 8.81
CA LYS A 45 -12.08 38.53 9.27
C LYS A 45 -12.36 38.45 10.78
N GLY A 46 -11.53 37.73 11.55
CA GLY A 46 -11.57 37.75 13.01
C GLY A 46 -11.99 36.46 13.69
N ASP A 47 -12.31 35.40 12.96
CA ASP A 47 -12.64 34.08 13.54
C ASP A 47 -11.44 33.10 13.50
N VAL A 48 -10.32 33.55 14.03
CA VAL A 48 -9.07 32.80 14.12
C VAL A 48 -9.25 31.47 14.87
N LYS A 49 -10.19 31.43 15.84
CA LYS A 49 -10.45 30.20 16.64
C LYS A 49 -11.14 29.14 15.81
N ALA A 50 -12.09 29.49 14.95
CA ALA A 50 -12.78 28.53 14.09
C ALA A 50 -11.80 27.89 13.11
N VAL A 51 -10.93 28.68 12.49
CA VAL A 51 -9.93 28.15 11.54
C VAL A 51 -8.88 27.31 12.23
N ALA A 52 -8.41 27.72 13.43
CA ALA A 52 -7.49 26.91 14.22
C ALA A 52 -8.11 25.56 14.62
N SER A 53 -9.42 25.54 14.92
CA SER A 53 -10.14 24.30 15.21
C SER A 53 -10.25 23.38 13.99
N ILE A 54 -10.61 23.92 12.81
CA ILE A 54 -10.67 23.16 11.56
C ILE A 54 -9.30 22.59 11.24
N LEU A 55 -8.25 23.39 11.27
CA LEU A 55 -6.88 22.94 11.01
C LEU A 55 -6.42 21.85 11.95
N THR A 56 -6.76 21.96 13.24
CA THR A 56 -6.43 20.93 14.23
C THR A 56 -7.13 19.61 13.90
N THR A 57 -8.41 19.67 13.55
CA THR A 57 -9.21 18.48 13.18
C THR A 57 -8.64 17.80 11.92
N GLU A 58 -8.31 18.59 10.90
CA GLU A 58 -7.72 18.05 9.66
C GLU A 58 -6.34 17.43 9.89
N ILE A 59 -5.51 18.04 10.75
CA ILE A 59 -4.20 17.47 11.11
C ILE A 59 -4.36 16.16 11.90
N GLU A 60 -5.35 16.07 12.79
CA GLU A 60 -5.65 14.85 13.54
C GLU A 60 -6.15 13.74 12.60
N ALA A 61 -7.05 14.06 11.67
CA ALA A 61 -7.50 13.13 10.66
C ALA A 61 -6.34 12.61 9.79
N LEU A 62 -5.54 13.52 9.23
CA LEU A 62 -4.36 13.16 8.44
C LEU A 62 -3.38 12.27 9.21
N LYS A 63 -3.16 12.56 10.49
CA LYS A 63 -2.29 11.73 11.34
C LYS A 63 -2.84 10.32 11.51
N ASP A 64 -4.15 10.16 11.67
CA ASP A 64 -4.77 8.86 11.81
C ASP A 64 -4.74 8.08 10.49
N ASP A 65 -4.97 8.73 9.36
CA ASP A 65 -4.82 8.14 8.02
C ASP A 65 -3.40 7.65 7.77
N VAL A 66 -2.39 8.47 8.08
CA VAL A 66 -0.97 8.07 7.97
C VAL A 66 -0.66 6.87 8.87
N ARG A 67 -1.20 6.84 10.09
CA ARG A 67 -1.00 5.70 11.00
C ARG A 67 -1.63 4.43 10.48
N MET A 68 -2.84 4.49 9.94
CA MET A 68 -3.53 3.34 9.33
C MET A 68 -2.73 2.81 8.15
N ASP A 69 -2.29 3.69 7.25
CA ASP A 69 -1.53 3.31 6.08
C ASP A 69 -0.16 2.72 6.44
N LEU A 70 0.57 3.34 7.35
CA LEU A 70 1.85 2.80 7.85
C LEU A 70 1.67 1.44 8.54
N ASN A 71 0.59 1.25 9.30
CA ASN A 71 0.28 -0.04 9.91
C ASN A 71 0.02 -1.12 8.86
N ARG A 72 -0.74 -0.81 7.82
CA ARG A 72 -0.97 -1.70 6.68
C ARG A 72 0.35 -2.07 5.98
N GLN A 73 1.17 -1.07 5.63
CA GLN A 73 2.46 -1.28 4.98
C GLN A 73 3.42 -2.10 5.84
N LEU A 74 3.43 -1.88 7.16
CA LEU A 74 4.30 -2.62 8.09
C LEU A 74 4.01 -4.12 8.09
N HIS A 75 2.76 -4.51 7.89
CA HIS A 75 2.35 -5.91 7.78
C HIS A 75 2.38 -6.44 6.34
N GLY A 76 2.52 -5.58 5.35
CA GLY A 76 2.50 -5.90 3.93
C GLY A 76 3.80 -6.51 3.39
N ALA A 77 3.81 -6.83 2.10
CA ALA A 77 4.94 -7.34 1.34
C ALA A 77 5.45 -6.35 0.28
N ALA A 78 5.25 -5.05 0.46
CA ALA A 78 5.58 -4.01 -0.51
C ALA A 78 4.90 -4.17 -1.88
N THR A 79 3.74 -4.81 -1.91
CA THR A 79 2.98 -5.04 -3.16
C THR A 79 2.02 -3.91 -3.50
N GLY A 80 1.82 -2.94 -2.60
CA GLY A 80 0.84 -1.86 -2.74
C GLY A 80 -0.62 -2.33 -2.74
N LYS A 81 -0.87 -3.62 -2.48
CA LYS A 81 -2.18 -4.23 -2.58
C LYS A 81 -3.13 -3.68 -1.51
N LEU A 82 -4.23 -3.07 -1.94
CA LEU A 82 -5.32 -2.61 -1.08
C LEU A 82 -6.43 -3.67 -0.97
N CYS A 83 -6.86 -4.20 -2.11
CA CYS A 83 -7.90 -5.23 -2.21
C CYS A 83 -7.78 -5.97 -3.55
N LEU A 84 -8.68 -6.91 -3.80
CA LEU A 84 -8.84 -7.58 -5.09
C LEU A 84 -10.20 -7.21 -5.69
N ALA A 85 -10.26 -7.13 -7.02
CA ALA A 85 -11.50 -6.95 -7.75
C ALA A 85 -12.30 -8.25 -7.75
N ASN A 86 -13.57 -8.18 -7.41
CA ASN A 86 -14.52 -9.31 -7.48
C ASN A 86 -15.28 -9.24 -8.80
N GLY A 87 -14.95 -10.16 -9.69
CA GLY A 87 -15.49 -10.22 -11.03
C GLY A 87 -14.79 -9.28 -12.02
N ALA A 88 -14.82 -9.68 -13.29
CA ALA A 88 -14.27 -8.88 -14.37
C ALA A 88 -15.17 -7.69 -14.71
N GLY A 89 -14.56 -6.53 -14.98
CA GLY A 89 -15.24 -5.33 -15.47
C GLY A 89 -14.85 -5.00 -16.90
N THR A 90 -15.82 -4.70 -17.75
CA THR A 90 -15.58 -4.23 -19.11
C THR A 90 -16.20 -2.85 -19.27
N ALA A 91 -15.37 -1.82 -19.44
CA ALA A 91 -15.79 -0.43 -19.51
C ALA A 91 -16.80 -0.05 -18.41
N SER A 92 -16.54 -0.51 -17.17
CA SER A 92 -17.40 -0.30 -16.02
C SER A 92 -16.90 0.85 -15.15
N THR A 93 -17.82 1.60 -14.57
CA THR A 93 -17.56 2.59 -13.52
C THR A 93 -17.80 2.03 -12.12
N THR A 94 -18.41 0.85 -12.01
CA THR A 94 -18.68 0.20 -10.74
C THR A 94 -17.66 -0.90 -10.53
N LEU A 95 -16.84 -0.76 -9.50
CA LEU A 95 -15.87 -1.77 -9.06
C LEU A 95 -16.41 -2.47 -7.83
N THR A 96 -16.63 -3.76 -7.93
CA THR A 96 -16.90 -4.63 -6.79
C THR A 96 -15.56 -5.22 -6.33
N VAL A 97 -15.34 -5.27 -5.03
CA VAL A 97 -14.12 -5.80 -4.44
C VAL A 97 -14.45 -6.99 -3.55
N ASP A 98 -13.49 -7.90 -3.40
CA ASP A 98 -13.66 -9.06 -2.52
C ASP A 98 -13.84 -8.59 -1.09
N GLY A 99 -14.90 -9.12 -0.45
CA GLY A 99 -15.13 -8.92 0.97
C GLY A 99 -14.49 -10.02 1.78
N ASN A 100 -13.91 -9.64 2.90
CA ASN A 100 -13.52 -10.53 4.00
C ASN A 100 -12.65 -11.73 3.62
N THR A 101 -11.62 -11.52 2.82
CA THR A 101 -10.53 -12.49 2.69
C THR A 101 -9.42 -12.07 3.64
N ALA A 102 -8.93 -12.98 4.45
CA ALA A 102 -7.99 -12.76 5.56
C ALA A 102 -7.00 -11.61 5.31
N GLY A 103 -7.23 -10.46 5.93
CA GLY A 103 -6.33 -9.31 5.99
C GLY A 103 -6.54 -8.19 4.99
N LEU A 104 -7.53 -8.26 4.09
CA LEU A 104 -7.86 -7.20 3.13
C LEU A 104 -9.36 -7.14 2.93
N ASP A 105 -10.05 -6.42 3.79
CA ASP A 105 -11.51 -6.41 3.82
C ASP A 105 -12.09 -5.29 2.96
N GLY A 106 -12.57 -5.69 1.79
CA GLY A 106 -13.47 -4.85 1.01
C GLY A 106 -12.90 -3.47 0.70
N THR A 107 -13.69 -2.45 1.04
CA THR A 107 -13.39 -1.04 0.79
C THR A 107 -12.71 -0.32 1.96
N GLU A 108 -12.23 -1.02 2.98
CA GLU A 108 -11.68 -0.42 4.21
C GLU A 108 -10.52 0.57 3.96
N TYR A 109 -9.69 0.27 2.96
CA TYR A 109 -8.55 1.12 2.57
C TYR A 109 -8.83 2.03 1.37
N LEU A 110 -10.09 2.08 0.91
CA LEU A 110 -10.51 2.89 -0.22
C LEU A 110 -11.28 4.12 0.28
N ALA A 111 -10.96 5.29 -0.26
CA ALA A 111 -11.62 6.54 0.09
C ALA A 111 -12.04 7.32 -1.16
N GLU A 112 -13.08 8.14 -1.04
CA GLU A 112 -13.48 9.08 -2.07
C GLU A 112 -12.35 10.05 -2.40
N GLY A 113 -12.15 10.35 -3.68
CA GLY A 113 -11.05 11.17 -4.16
C GLY A 113 -9.70 10.46 -4.27
N MET A 114 -9.58 9.21 -3.80
CA MET A 114 -8.34 8.44 -3.93
C MET A 114 -8.12 8.00 -5.37
N PHE A 115 -6.88 8.11 -5.85
CA PHE A 115 -6.47 7.55 -7.14
C PHE A 115 -5.97 6.14 -6.95
N ILE A 116 -6.59 5.20 -7.65
CA ILE A 116 -6.25 3.78 -7.62
C ILE A 116 -5.87 3.27 -9.00
N GLN A 117 -5.11 2.20 -9.03
CA GLN A 117 -4.80 1.43 -10.23
C GLN A 117 -5.34 0.02 -10.07
N ILE A 118 -6.04 -0.49 -11.09
CA ILE A 118 -6.62 -1.84 -11.10
C ILE A 118 -5.79 -2.69 -12.07
N GLY A 119 -5.08 -3.68 -11.53
CA GLY A 119 -4.14 -4.49 -12.29
C GLY A 119 -3.05 -3.64 -12.95
N THR A 120 -2.89 -3.76 -14.26
CA THR A 120 -1.95 -2.97 -15.08
C THR A 120 -2.61 -1.77 -15.76
N GLY A 121 -3.84 -1.42 -15.38
CA GLY A 121 -4.61 -0.34 -15.97
C GLY A 121 -4.06 1.04 -15.64
N THR A 122 -4.65 2.07 -16.26
CA THR A 122 -4.35 3.47 -15.91
C THR A 122 -5.04 3.85 -14.62
N ALA A 123 -4.41 4.71 -13.83
CA ALA A 123 -4.98 5.25 -12.60
C ALA A 123 -6.37 5.87 -12.82
N VAL A 124 -7.24 5.74 -11.84
CA VAL A 124 -8.60 6.25 -11.84
C VAL A 124 -8.96 6.73 -10.44
N GLU A 125 -9.68 7.83 -10.36
CA GLU A 125 -10.20 8.38 -9.11
C GLU A 125 -11.44 7.62 -8.66
N ILE A 126 -11.58 7.40 -7.36
CA ILE A 126 -12.80 6.90 -6.73
C ILE A 126 -13.75 8.09 -6.56
N SER A 127 -14.92 8.01 -7.19
CA SER A 127 -15.96 9.04 -7.09
C SER A 127 -16.80 8.90 -5.82
N SER A 128 -17.05 7.67 -5.39
CA SER A 128 -17.79 7.37 -4.14
C SER A 128 -17.49 5.97 -3.63
N VAL A 129 -17.60 5.78 -2.32
CA VAL A 129 -17.60 4.47 -1.68
C VAL A 129 -19.04 4.11 -1.35
N ASP A 130 -19.61 3.16 -2.10
CA ASP A 130 -21.06 2.87 -2.06
C ASP A 130 -21.43 1.85 -0.97
N SER A 131 -20.53 0.92 -0.69
CA SER A 131 -20.73 -0.11 0.34
C SER A 131 -19.39 -0.70 0.80
N ALA A 132 -19.43 -1.64 1.73
CA ALA A 132 -18.23 -2.36 2.19
C ALA A 132 -17.51 -3.18 1.10
N THR A 133 -18.15 -3.39 -0.06
CA THR A 133 -17.59 -4.20 -1.17
C THR A 133 -17.74 -3.53 -2.53
N GLN A 134 -18.15 -2.26 -2.59
CA GLN A 134 -18.42 -1.59 -3.87
C GLN A 134 -18.01 -0.13 -3.84
N VAL A 135 -17.32 0.31 -4.90
CA VAL A 135 -16.97 1.70 -5.15
C VAL A 135 -17.36 2.11 -6.57
N THR A 136 -17.67 3.39 -6.75
CA THR A 136 -17.90 3.99 -8.05
C THR A 136 -16.66 4.79 -8.49
N LEU A 137 -16.21 4.53 -9.72
CA LEU A 137 -15.06 5.18 -10.33
C LEU A 137 -15.49 6.43 -11.13
N ALA A 138 -14.68 7.46 -11.15
CA ALA A 138 -14.92 8.69 -11.91
C ALA A 138 -14.89 8.45 -13.44
N SER A 139 -14.26 7.37 -13.91
CA SER A 139 -14.26 6.99 -15.33
C SER A 139 -14.24 5.48 -15.50
N ALA A 140 -14.84 5.01 -16.60
CA ALA A 140 -14.94 3.59 -16.91
C ALA A 140 -13.55 2.94 -17.08
N ARG A 141 -13.37 1.75 -16.55
CA ARG A 141 -12.15 0.94 -16.64
C ARG A 141 -12.49 -0.51 -17.00
N THR A 142 -11.48 -1.23 -17.47
CA THR A 142 -11.56 -2.66 -17.76
C THR A 142 -10.56 -3.40 -16.91
N TRP A 143 -10.98 -4.48 -16.27
CA TRP A 143 -10.12 -5.33 -15.43
C TRP A 143 -10.57 -6.79 -15.50
N SER A 144 -9.68 -7.69 -15.14
CA SER A 144 -9.99 -9.11 -14.95
C SER A 144 -10.51 -9.38 -13.54
N ASP A 145 -11.14 -10.52 -13.36
CA ASP A 145 -11.40 -11.07 -12.03
C ASP A 145 -10.09 -11.22 -11.24
N ASP A 146 -10.14 -11.04 -9.94
CA ASP A 146 -8.98 -11.05 -9.03
C ASP A 146 -7.88 -10.02 -9.36
N ALA A 147 -8.19 -8.99 -10.15
CA ALA A 147 -7.22 -7.93 -10.42
C ALA A 147 -6.83 -7.21 -9.12
N VAL A 148 -5.54 -7.07 -8.89
CA VAL A 148 -5.01 -6.35 -7.71
C VAL A 148 -5.31 -4.87 -7.82
N VAL A 149 -5.91 -4.30 -6.79
CA VAL A 149 -6.14 -2.86 -6.66
C VAL A 149 -5.03 -2.27 -5.79
N THR A 150 -4.31 -1.29 -6.32
CA THR A 150 -3.23 -0.58 -5.63
C THR A 150 -3.48 0.92 -5.62
N LYS A 151 -2.80 1.67 -4.76
CA LYS A 151 -2.72 3.13 -4.93
C LYS A 151 -2.01 3.46 -6.23
N ALA A 152 -2.41 4.54 -6.89
CA ALA A 152 -1.70 5.03 -8.06
C ALA A 152 -0.32 5.57 -7.64
N ASP A 153 0.71 5.19 -8.40
CA ASP A 153 2.10 5.66 -8.21
C ASP A 153 2.68 5.42 -6.80
N ASP A 154 2.13 4.44 -6.06
CA ASP A 154 2.60 4.13 -4.71
C ASP A 154 3.76 3.13 -4.74
N ASP A 155 4.88 3.54 -4.11
CA ASP A 155 6.08 2.73 -3.95
C ASP A 155 6.27 2.42 -2.44
N GLU A 156 5.58 1.41 -1.97
CA GLU A 156 5.47 1.06 -0.56
C GLU A 156 6.78 0.53 0.04
N MET A 157 6.89 0.67 1.36
CA MET A 157 7.98 0.06 2.10
C MET A 157 7.76 -1.46 2.24
N MET A 158 8.85 -2.20 2.30
CA MET A 158 8.78 -3.64 2.60
C MET A 158 8.43 -3.83 4.07
N GLY A 159 7.31 -4.46 4.32
CA GLY A 159 6.84 -4.80 5.66
C GLY A 159 7.22 -6.21 6.07
N LEU A 160 6.64 -6.65 7.19
CA LEU A 160 6.97 -7.91 7.84
C LEU A 160 6.70 -9.14 6.96
N ALA A 161 5.59 -9.14 6.22
CA ALA A 161 5.25 -10.24 5.32
C ALA A 161 6.31 -10.44 4.24
N GLY A 162 6.82 -9.35 3.65
CA GLY A 162 7.89 -9.45 2.66
C GLY A 162 9.26 -9.82 3.24
N LEU A 163 9.49 -9.58 4.53
CA LEU A 163 10.73 -9.97 5.19
C LEU A 163 10.76 -11.46 5.62
N ILE A 164 9.58 -12.06 5.86
CA ILE A 164 9.43 -13.45 6.30
C ILE A 164 9.04 -14.36 5.12
N ASP A 165 8.85 -13.77 3.95
CA ASP A 165 8.41 -14.45 2.75
C ASP A 165 9.37 -15.61 2.38
N ASP A 166 8.81 -16.74 1.98
CA ASP A 166 9.54 -17.92 1.53
C ASP A 166 9.91 -17.88 0.03
N GLY A 167 9.65 -16.76 -0.62
CA GLY A 167 9.91 -16.52 -2.04
C GLY A 167 8.67 -16.49 -2.93
N ASP A 168 7.48 -16.65 -2.37
CA ASP A 168 6.24 -16.62 -3.13
C ASP A 168 5.84 -15.20 -3.54
N ASN A 169 6.09 -14.19 -2.69
CA ASN A 169 5.75 -12.79 -2.96
C ASN A 169 6.95 -11.95 -3.41
N VAL A 170 8.13 -12.26 -2.91
CA VAL A 170 9.37 -11.55 -3.25
C VAL A 170 10.45 -12.55 -3.61
N ALA A 171 10.81 -12.63 -4.89
CA ALA A 171 11.75 -13.63 -5.42
C ALA A 171 13.16 -13.57 -4.78
N THR A 172 13.49 -12.51 -4.07
CA THR A 172 14.78 -12.37 -3.38
C THR A 172 14.65 -11.41 -2.20
N ILE A 173 14.64 -11.93 -1.00
CA ILE A 173 14.70 -11.11 0.22
C ILE A 173 16.13 -10.58 0.37
N GLN A 174 16.29 -9.28 0.23
CA GLN A 174 17.55 -8.57 0.50
C GLN A 174 18.81 -9.15 -0.18
N ASN A 175 18.67 -9.83 -1.33
CA ASN A 175 19.76 -10.49 -2.03
C ASN A 175 20.50 -11.59 -1.24
N ILE A 176 19.82 -12.25 -0.31
CA ILE A 176 20.39 -13.38 0.45
C ILE A 176 20.06 -14.70 -0.23
#